data_52d11be0ebd5e21bfd00c9423103afb6
#
_entry.id   52d11be0ebd5e21bfd00c9423103afb6
#
_cell.length_a   1.000
_cell.length_b   1.000
_cell.length_c   1.000
_cell.angle_alpha   90.00
_cell.angle_beta   90.00
_cell.angle_gamma   90.00
#
_symmetry.space_group_name_H-M   'P 1'
#
loop_
_entity.id
_entity.type
_entity.pdbx_description
1 polymer ?
#
loop_
_entity_poly.entity_id
_entity_poly.type
_entity_poly.pdbx_seq_one_letter_code
_entity_poly.pdbx_strand_id
1 'polypeptide(L)'
;MATLERNPLRVLDSKRESEQAVVAQAPSISGFLSDEAASHFTQVKQGLDALGIAYVVNERLVRGLDYYCRTTFEFQSTALESAQTAVGGGGRYDGLVEDLGGPATPGIGFAIGLDRTLLACDAEQVFPHPSTKADVFVIDTDEDITAFNLAAHLRRTLLPFQLIEVNYEAHVLVLANLKTQRVMCF
;
A
#
# COMPACT_ATOMS: atom_id res chain seq x y z
N MET A 1 -12.67 19.53 18.03
CA MET A 1 -12.06 19.72 19.36
C MET A 1 -11.17 18.52 19.73
N ALA A 2 -11.67 17.30 19.83
CA ALA A 2 -10.84 16.14 20.26
C ALA A 2 -9.58 15.87 19.39
N THR A 3 -9.60 16.16 18.10
CA THR A 3 -8.42 16.01 17.22
C THR A 3 -7.37 17.07 17.50
N LEU A 4 -7.79 18.32 17.76
CA LEU A 4 -6.89 19.42 18.07
C LEU A 4 -6.14 19.21 19.40
N GLU A 5 -6.79 18.57 20.37
CA GLU A 5 -6.21 18.27 21.69
C GLU A 5 -5.19 17.12 21.64
N ARG A 6 -5.41 16.13 20.75
CA ARG A 6 -4.53 14.97 20.62
C ARG A 6 -3.35 15.20 19.68
N ASN A 7 -3.59 15.78 18.54
CA ASN A 7 -2.56 16.06 17.54
C ASN A 7 -3.02 17.26 16.69
N PRO A 8 -2.60 18.48 17.03
CA PRO A 8 -3.01 19.68 16.32
C PRO A 8 -2.63 19.68 14.83
N LEU A 9 -1.53 19.04 14.46
CA LEU A 9 -1.09 18.97 13.08
C LEU A 9 -2.07 18.16 12.18
N ARG A 10 -2.79 17.19 12.75
CA ARG A 10 -3.81 16.43 12.00
C ARG A 10 -4.99 17.27 11.53
N VAL A 11 -5.22 18.42 12.12
CA VAL A 11 -6.24 19.37 11.65
C VAL A 11 -5.87 19.89 10.28
N LEU A 12 -4.58 20.03 9.98
CA LEU A 12 -4.08 20.50 8.69
C LEU A 12 -4.32 19.50 7.53
N ASP A 13 -4.50 18.23 7.84
CA ASP A 13 -4.82 17.16 6.87
C ASP A 13 -6.33 16.90 6.73
N SER A 14 -7.18 17.78 7.28
CA SER A 14 -8.63 17.59 7.18
C SER A 14 -9.09 17.62 5.72
N LYS A 15 -9.85 16.61 5.32
CA LYS A 15 -10.50 16.51 4.00
C LYS A 15 -11.92 17.08 3.99
N ARG A 16 -12.40 17.60 5.12
CA ARG A 16 -13.76 18.15 5.23
C ARG A 16 -13.84 19.49 4.55
N GLU A 17 -14.77 19.65 3.65
CA GLU A 17 -15.00 20.87 2.88
C GLU A 17 -15.21 22.10 3.80
N SER A 18 -15.97 21.93 4.88
CA SER A 18 -16.24 22.98 5.89
C SER A 18 -14.99 23.45 6.66
N GLU A 19 -13.92 22.67 6.67
CA GLU A 19 -12.68 22.99 7.40
C GLU A 19 -11.59 23.54 6.45
N GLN A 20 -11.76 23.43 5.14
CA GLN A 20 -10.76 23.83 4.15
C GLN A 20 -10.41 25.34 4.23
N ALA A 21 -11.38 26.19 4.48
CA ALA A 21 -11.14 27.63 4.62
C ALA A 21 -10.24 27.96 5.82
N VAL A 22 -10.39 27.22 6.93
CA VAL A 22 -9.56 27.37 8.14
C VAL A 22 -8.16 26.78 7.89
N VAL A 23 -8.09 25.58 7.29
CA VAL A 23 -6.82 24.94 6.93
C VAL A 23 -6.01 25.80 5.97
N ALA A 24 -6.66 26.45 5.01
CA ALA A 24 -5.98 27.34 4.05
C ALA A 24 -5.30 28.56 4.72
N GLN A 25 -5.86 29.04 5.84
CA GLN A 25 -5.32 30.18 6.58
C GLN A 25 -4.30 29.77 7.67
N ALA A 26 -4.14 28.49 7.91
CA ALA A 26 -3.18 28.01 8.89
C ALA A 26 -1.74 28.32 8.46
N PRO A 27 -0.86 28.68 9.38
CA PRO A 27 0.54 28.94 9.06
C PRO A 27 1.22 27.69 8.51
N SER A 28 2.21 27.89 7.64
CA SER A 28 3.04 26.81 7.12
C SER A 28 4.08 26.40 8.15
N ILE A 29 4.32 25.08 8.26
CA ILE A 29 5.35 24.53 9.14
C ILE A 29 6.76 25.02 8.76
N SER A 30 6.98 25.33 7.49
CA SER A 30 8.28 25.83 6.99
C SER A 30 8.72 27.13 7.66
N GLY A 31 7.77 27.96 8.10
CA GLY A 31 8.03 29.19 8.83
C GLY A 31 8.47 29.01 10.28
N PHE A 32 8.42 27.81 10.81
CA PHE A 32 8.72 27.47 12.21
C PHE A 32 9.88 26.49 12.37
N LEU A 33 10.58 26.18 11.30
CA LEU A 33 11.74 25.29 11.36
C LEU A 33 12.88 25.99 12.11
N SER A 34 13.59 25.24 12.97
CA SER A 34 14.88 25.69 13.48
C SER A 34 15.91 25.74 12.34
N ASP A 35 16.98 26.51 12.52
CA ASP A 35 18.08 26.61 11.54
C ASP A 35 18.65 25.23 11.20
N GLU A 36 18.78 24.34 12.20
CA GLU A 36 19.23 22.96 12.01
C GLU A 36 18.25 22.17 11.13
N ALA A 37 16.93 22.25 11.40
CA ALA A 37 15.92 21.55 10.63
C ALA A 37 15.84 22.06 9.19
N ALA A 38 15.93 23.37 8.99
CA ALA A 38 15.95 24.01 7.68
C ALA A 38 17.18 23.59 6.87
N SER A 39 18.36 23.58 7.50
CA SER A 39 19.60 23.13 6.89
C SER A 39 19.51 21.65 6.48
N HIS A 40 19.04 20.79 7.39
CA HIS A 40 18.85 19.36 7.10
C HIS A 40 17.89 19.15 5.92
N PHE A 41 16.74 19.85 5.89
CA PHE A 41 15.77 19.70 4.82
C PHE A 41 16.33 20.19 3.47
N THR A 42 17.17 21.24 3.51
CA THR A 42 17.90 21.71 2.32
C THR A 42 18.84 20.66 1.77
N GLN A 43 19.59 19.96 2.66
CA GLN A 43 20.48 18.87 2.25
C GLN A 43 19.68 17.69 1.64
N VAL A 44 18.52 17.34 2.19
CA VAL A 44 17.65 16.32 1.62
C VAL A 44 17.24 16.67 0.19
N LYS A 45 16.78 17.92 -0.04
CA LYS A 45 16.40 18.39 -1.38
C LYS A 45 17.58 18.35 -2.35
N GLN A 46 18.76 18.81 -1.94
CA GLN A 46 19.98 18.76 -2.76
C GLN A 46 20.34 17.32 -3.12
N GLY A 47 20.16 16.36 -2.18
CA GLY A 47 20.38 14.95 -2.46
C GLY A 47 19.42 14.39 -3.50
N LEU A 48 18.14 14.73 -3.42
CA LEU A 48 17.13 14.34 -4.42
C LEU A 48 17.43 14.93 -5.79
N ASP A 49 17.80 16.21 -5.84
CA ASP A 49 18.18 16.93 -7.07
C ASP A 49 19.41 16.28 -7.72
N ALA A 50 20.43 15.93 -6.93
CA ALA A 50 21.64 15.27 -7.41
C ALA A 50 21.37 13.88 -7.98
N LEU A 51 20.34 13.18 -7.48
CA LEU A 51 19.90 11.88 -7.96
C LEU A 51 18.88 11.98 -9.12
N GLY A 52 18.48 13.18 -9.51
CA GLY A 52 17.46 13.41 -10.54
C GLY A 52 16.06 12.94 -10.14
N ILE A 53 15.77 12.84 -8.84
CA ILE A 53 14.46 12.43 -8.32
C ILE A 53 13.55 13.66 -8.25
N ALA A 54 12.48 13.66 -9.04
CA ALA A 54 11.48 14.73 -8.99
C ALA A 54 10.65 14.61 -7.69
N TYR A 55 10.43 15.75 -7.05
CA TYR A 55 9.63 15.84 -5.83
C TYR A 55 8.82 17.14 -5.78
N VAL A 56 7.79 17.14 -4.96
CA VAL A 56 6.99 18.33 -4.63
C VAL A 56 7.08 18.55 -3.13
N VAL A 57 7.43 19.77 -2.72
CA VAL A 57 7.37 20.15 -1.31
C VAL A 57 5.92 20.43 -0.93
N ASN A 58 5.36 19.60 -0.07
CA ASN A 58 4.03 19.78 0.48
C ASN A 58 4.13 20.20 1.95
N GLU A 59 3.98 21.48 2.22
CA GLU A 59 4.08 22.06 3.56
C GLU A 59 2.93 21.67 4.49
N ARG A 60 1.93 20.96 3.97
CA ARG A 60 0.76 20.48 4.70
C ARG A 60 0.71 18.96 4.80
N LEU A 61 1.79 18.28 4.44
CA LEU A 61 1.87 16.85 4.59
C LEU A 61 1.94 16.47 6.06
N VAL A 62 0.88 15.85 6.56
CA VAL A 62 0.81 15.31 7.94
C VAL A 62 0.69 13.80 7.86
N ARG A 63 1.61 13.10 8.53
CA ARG A 63 1.59 11.64 8.61
C ARG A 63 0.76 11.17 9.81
N GLY A 64 0.21 9.96 9.69
CA GLY A 64 -0.69 9.39 10.69
C GLY A 64 -0.03 8.93 12.00
N LEU A 65 1.28 8.94 12.09
CA LEU A 65 2.05 8.44 13.23
C LEU A 65 2.84 9.59 13.87
N ASP A 66 2.83 9.66 15.19
CA ASP A 66 3.33 10.80 15.95
C ASP A 66 4.84 10.74 16.21
N TYR A 67 5.49 9.61 15.90
CA TYR A 67 6.93 9.41 16.11
C TYR A 67 7.81 10.01 15.00
N TYR A 68 7.23 10.48 13.90
CA TYR A 68 8.01 11.12 12.84
C TYR A 68 8.59 12.45 13.28
N CYS A 69 9.86 12.65 12.94
CA CYS A 69 10.59 13.90 13.13
C CYS A 69 11.27 14.33 11.83
N ARG A 70 11.62 15.61 11.71
CA ARG A 70 12.33 16.19 10.56
C ARG A 70 11.61 15.94 9.23
N THR A 71 12.11 15.02 8.40
CA THR A 71 11.60 14.79 7.04
C THR A 71 10.62 13.63 6.99
N THR A 72 9.45 13.86 6.41
CA THR A 72 8.49 12.83 6.01
C THR A 72 8.26 12.90 4.51
N PHE A 73 7.86 11.79 3.91
CA PHE A 73 7.59 11.70 2.47
C PHE A 73 6.42 10.77 2.18
N GLU A 74 5.84 10.95 1.00
CA GLU A 74 4.74 10.14 0.51
C GLU A 74 4.90 9.90 -1.00
N PHE A 75 4.63 8.67 -1.43
CA PHE A 75 4.54 8.32 -2.83
C PHE A 75 3.08 8.36 -3.24
N GLN A 76 2.76 9.20 -4.22
CA GLN A 76 1.40 9.35 -4.74
C GLN A 76 1.35 8.91 -6.19
N SER A 77 0.30 8.17 -6.56
CA SER A 77 -0.02 7.88 -7.95
C SER A 77 -1.10 8.83 -8.46
N THR A 78 -0.86 9.42 -9.61
CA THR A 78 -1.83 10.27 -10.30
C THR A 78 -2.88 9.47 -11.07
N ALA A 79 -2.68 8.16 -11.21
CA ALA A 79 -3.62 7.27 -11.89
C ALA A 79 -4.80 6.84 -10.99
N LEU A 80 -4.69 7.06 -9.67
CA LEU A 80 -5.78 6.73 -8.73
C LEU A 80 -6.75 7.90 -8.61
N GLU A 81 -7.99 7.69 -9.01
CA GLU A 81 -9.07 8.69 -8.96
C GLU A 81 -9.67 8.89 -7.55
N SER A 82 -9.10 8.32 -6.53
CA SER A 82 -9.63 8.40 -5.16
C SER A 82 -9.07 9.60 -4.40
N ALA A 83 -9.77 10.02 -3.35
CA ALA A 83 -9.27 11.01 -2.40
C ALA A 83 -7.97 10.57 -1.67
N GLN A 84 -7.55 9.31 -1.89
CA GLN A 84 -6.37 8.71 -1.32
C GLN A 84 -5.45 8.20 -2.43
N THR A 85 -4.62 9.05 -2.97
CA THR A 85 -3.66 8.75 -4.03
C THR A 85 -2.35 8.13 -3.52
N ALA A 86 -2.11 8.15 -2.21
CA ALA A 86 -0.90 7.64 -1.61
C ALA A 86 -0.79 6.12 -1.74
N VAL A 87 0.26 5.63 -2.37
CA VAL A 87 0.62 4.21 -2.47
C VAL A 87 1.63 3.79 -1.41
N GLY A 88 2.35 4.73 -0.82
CA GLY A 88 3.32 4.46 0.23
C GLY A 88 3.84 5.74 0.86
N GLY A 89 4.67 5.60 1.86
CA GLY A 89 5.32 6.74 2.48
C GLY A 89 6.05 6.38 3.76
N GLY A 90 6.80 7.32 4.25
CA GLY A 90 7.65 7.12 5.41
C GLY A 90 8.20 8.41 5.96
N GLY A 91 9.28 8.29 6.71
CA GLY A 91 9.95 9.44 7.29
C GLY A 91 11.01 9.04 8.30
N ARG A 92 11.60 10.05 8.90
CA ARG A 92 12.60 9.91 9.94
C ARG A 92 11.94 9.83 11.32
N TYR A 93 12.47 9.00 12.21
CA TYR A 93 11.94 8.77 13.56
C TYR A 93 13.07 8.52 14.57
N ASP A 94 13.80 9.57 14.92
CA ASP A 94 15.00 9.47 15.77
C ASP A 94 14.68 9.07 17.23
N GLY A 95 13.49 9.39 17.75
CA GLY A 95 13.10 9.09 19.12
C GLY A 95 12.48 7.72 19.34
N LEU A 96 12.07 6.99 18.27
CA LEU A 96 11.25 5.78 18.42
C LEU A 96 11.93 4.67 19.22
N VAL A 97 13.24 4.45 19.03
CA VAL A 97 13.97 3.41 19.75
C VAL A 97 14.07 3.74 21.23
N GLU A 98 14.27 5.02 21.58
CA GLU A 98 14.33 5.51 22.96
C GLU A 98 12.98 5.39 23.64
N ASP A 99 11.89 5.75 22.97
CA ASP A 99 10.51 5.59 23.44
C ASP A 99 10.15 4.12 23.76
N LEU A 100 10.80 3.18 23.07
CA LEU A 100 10.66 1.73 23.29
C LEU A 100 11.66 1.18 24.34
N GLY A 101 12.43 2.05 25.01
CA GLY A 101 13.37 1.67 26.07
C GLY A 101 14.77 1.28 25.57
N GLY A 102 15.10 1.54 24.30
CA GLY A 102 16.43 1.35 23.74
C GLY A 102 17.30 2.59 23.82
N PRO A 103 18.56 2.53 23.33
CA PRO A 103 19.43 3.70 23.25
C PRO A 103 18.94 4.68 22.18
N ALA A 104 19.23 5.97 22.34
CA ALA A 104 18.95 6.99 21.33
C ALA A 104 19.58 6.61 19.99
N THR A 105 18.72 6.27 18.99
CA THR A 105 19.15 5.74 17.72
C THR A 105 18.33 6.38 16.59
N PRO A 106 18.98 7.13 15.68
CA PRO A 106 18.26 7.69 14.55
C PRO A 106 17.76 6.59 13.62
N GLY A 107 16.55 6.77 13.10
CA GLY A 107 15.93 5.83 12.21
C GLY A 107 15.20 6.51 11.04
N ILE A 108 15.15 5.81 9.92
CA ILE A 108 14.32 6.16 8.77
C ILE A 108 13.70 4.89 8.23
N GLY A 109 12.45 4.98 7.82
CA GLY A 109 11.75 3.84 7.21
C GLY A 109 10.56 4.26 6.40
N PHE A 110 10.00 3.30 5.69
CA PHE A 110 8.82 3.49 4.87
C PHE A 110 7.99 2.21 4.79
N ALA A 111 6.74 2.38 4.41
CA ALA A 111 5.85 1.29 4.06
C ALA A 111 5.15 1.58 2.75
N ILE A 112 4.84 0.53 2.00
CA ILE A 112 4.11 0.58 0.73
C ILE A 112 2.85 -0.25 0.89
N GLY A 113 1.71 0.30 0.46
CA GLY A 113 0.44 -0.42 0.39
C GLY A 113 0.41 -1.31 -0.84
N LEU A 114 0.53 -2.63 -0.67
CA LEU A 114 0.58 -3.57 -1.79
C LEU A 114 -0.66 -3.47 -2.68
N ASP A 115 -1.85 -3.54 -2.10
CA ASP A 115 -3.12 -3.46 -2.85
C ASP A 115 -3.23 -2.13 -3.63
N ARG A 116 -2.83 -1.02 -3.02
CA ARG A 116 -2.85 0.29 -3.67
C ARG A 116 -1.84 0.40 -4.80
N THR A 117 -0.67 -0.21 -4.63
CA THR A 117 0.33 -0.28 -5.70
C THR A 117 -0.20 -1.09 -6.87
N LEU A 118 -0.85 -2.23 -6.61
CA LEU A 118 -1.47 -3.03 -7.66
C LEU A 118 -2.59 -2.27 -8.38
N LEU A 119 -3.46 -1.57 -7.63
CA LEU A 119 -4.50 -0.73 -8.24
C LEU A 119 -3.91 0.39 -9.12
N ALA A 120 -2.81 1.01 -8.69
CA ALA A 120 -2.13 2.01 -9.51
C ALA A 120 -1.51 1.38 -10.78
N CYS A 121 -0.88 0.22 -10.66
CA CYS A 121 -0.35 -0.54 -11.78
C CYS A 121 -1.45 -0.95 -12.78
N ASP A 122 -2.62 -1.35 -12.27
CA ASP A 122 -3.77 -1.69 -13.10
C ASP A 122 -4.31 -0.46 -13.84
N ALA A 123 -4.41 0.68 -13.16
CA ALA A 123 -4.87 1.94 -13.77
C ALA A 123 -3.91 2.44 -14.85
N GLU A 124 -2.59 2.26 -14.65
CA GLU A 124 -1.55 2.63 -15.62
C GLU A 124 -1.26 1.53 -16.66
N GLN A 125 -1.92 0.36 -16.57
CA GLN A 125 -1.71 -0.79 -17.47
C GLN A 125 -0.24 -1.23 -17.54
N VAL A 126 0.50 -1.13 -16.42
CA VAL A 126 1.94 -1.42 -16.35
C VAL A 126 2.22 -2.91 -16.49
N PHE A 127 1.31 -3.75 -15.98
CA PHE A 127 1.43 -5.20 -16.08
C PHE A 127 0.31 -5.79 -16.92
N PRO A 128 0.62 -6.83 -17.71
CA PRO A 128 -0.44 -7.57 -18.38
C PRO A 128 -1.35 -8.20 -17.31
N HIS A 129 -2.65 -8.05 -17.46
CA HIS A 129 -3.60 -8.72 -16.58
C HIS A 129 -3.39 -10.23 -16.65
N PRO A 130 -3.22 -10.91 -15.53
CA PRO A 130 -3.17 -12.36 -15.53
C PRO A 130 -4.49 -12.89 -16.09
N SER A 131 -4.42 -13.98 -16.84
CA SER A 131 -5.64 -14.62 -17.32
C SER A 131 -6.51 -15.01 -16.13
N THR A 132 -7.75 -14.53 -16.09
CA THR A 132 -8.73 -14.90 -15.07
C THR A 132 -9.35 -16.28 -15.34
N LYS A 133 -8.91 -16.95 -16.41
CA LYS A 133 -9.42 -18.29 -16.74
C LYS A 133 -8.71 -19.34 -15.91
N ALA A 134 -9.48 -20.10 -15.16
CA ALA A 134 -8.97 -21.29 -14.52
C ALA A 134 -8.59 -22.34 -15.58
N ASP A 135 -7.41 -22.91 -15.48
CA ASP A 135 -7.01 -24.05 -16.33
C ASP A 135 -7.65 -25.34 -15.84
N VAL A 136 -7.81 -25.47 -14.54
CA VAL A 136 -8.44 -26.62 -13.88
C VAL A 136 -9.37 -26.13 -12.78
N PHE A 137 -10.58 -26.64 -12.75
CA PHE A 137 -11.55 -26.40 -11.70
C PHE A 137 -11.86 -27.74 -11.00
N VAL A 138 -11.61 -27.80 -9.70
CA VAL A 138 -11.86 -29.01 -8.91
C VAL A 138 -13.15 -28.81 -8.10
N ILE A 139 -14.10 -29.73 -8.28
CA ILE A 139 -15.36 -29.73 -7.55
C ILE A 139 -15.31 -30.92 -6.55
N ASP A 140 -15.57 -30.63 -5.30
CA ASP A 140 -15.69 -31.65 -4.27
C ASP A 140 -17.07 -32.32 -4.35
N THR A 141 -17.10 -33.63 -4.45
CA THR A 141 -18.35 -34.42 -4.59
C THR A 141 -18.61 -35.31 -3.40
N ASP A 142 -17.62 -35.59 -2.59
CA ASP A 142 -17.67 -36.69 -1.59
C ASP A 142 -17.56 -36.18 -0.14
N GLU A 143 -17.49 -34.86 0.05
CA GLU A 143 -17.32 -34.21 1.36
C GLU A 143 -16.10 -34.74 2.16
N ASP A 144 -15.11 -35.27 1.44
CA ASP A 144 -13.87 -35.78 2.01
C ASP A 144 -12.66 -34.88 1.66
N ILE A 145 -11.47 -35.29 2.05
CA ILE A 145 -10.23 -34.56 1.82
C ILE A 145 -9.67 -34.74 0.39
N THR A 146 -10.31 -35.51 -0.47
CA THR A 146 -9.78 -35.90 -1.80
C THR A 146 -9.65 -34.71 -2.73
N ALA A 147 -10.66 -33.88 -2.85
CA ALA A 147 -10.62 -32.68 -3.69
C ALA A 147 -9.56 -31.69 -3.20
N PHE A 148 -9.42 -31.50 -1.88
CA PHE A 148 -8.39 -30.68 -1.29
C PHE A 148 -6.97 -31.19 -1.62
N ASN A 149 -6.74 -32.50 -1.45
CA ASN A 149 -5.46 -33.13 -1.76
C ASN A 149 -5.13 -33.04 -3.24
N LEU A 150 -6.11 -33.25 -4.13
CA LEU A 150 -5.96 -33.10 -5.57
C LEU A 150 -5.60 -31.66 -5.93
N ALA A 151 -6.32 -30.66 -5.42
CA ALA A 151 -6.04 -29.26 -5.65
C ALA A 151 -4.63 -28.87 -5.16
N ALA A 152 -4.23 -29.35 -3.98
CA ALA A 152 -2.89 -29.14 -3.44
C ALA A 152 -1.80 -29.81 -4.28
N HIS A 153 -2.07 -30.99 -4.82
CA HIS A 153 -1.16 -31.71 -5.73
C HIS A 153 -1.01 -30.95 -7.06
N LEU A 154 -2.11 -30.54 -7.67
CA LEU A 154 -2.11 -29.80 -8.93
C LEU A 154 -1.34 -28.48 -8.81
N ARG A 155 -1.56 -27.74 -7.71
CA ARG A 155 -0.80 -26.48 -7.46
C ARG A 155 0.70 -26.71 -7.35
N ARG A 156 1.14 -27.83 -6.82
CA ARG A 156 2.57 -28.13 -6.65
C ARG A 156 3.25 -28.68 -7.91
N THR A 157 2.50 -29.43 -8.74
CA THR A 157 3.09 -30.17 -9.87
C THR A 157 2.88 -29.48 -11.21
N LEU A 158 1.85 -28.66 -11.35
CA LEU A 158 1.43 -28.09 -12.61
C LEU A 158 1.66 -26.55 -12.70
N LEU A 159 2.72 -26.03 -12.08
CA LEU A 159 3.12 -24.65 -12.35
C LEU A 159 3.44 -24.51 -13.85
N PRO A 160 2.84 -23.54 -14.56
CA PRO A 160 2.17 -22.30 -14.15
C PRO A 160 0.64 -22.30 -14.38
N PHE A 161 -0.11 -23.22 -13.81
CA PHE A 161 -1.56 -23.26 -13.96
C PHE A 161 -2.24 -22.38 -12.89
N GLN A 162 -3.24 -21.62 -13.31
CA GLN A 162 -4.12 -20.93 -12.38
C GLN A 162 -5.23 -21.87 -11.92
N LEU A 163 -5.16 -22.31 -10.68
CA LEU A 163 -6.20 -23.09 -10.03
C LEU A 163 -7.11 -22.12 -9.26
N ILE A 164 -8.32 -21.96 -9.69
CA ILE A 164 -9.31 -21.15 -9.01
C ILE A 164 -10.41 -22.08 -8.50
N GLU A 165 -10.56 -22.12 -7.20
CA GLU A 165 -11.69 -22.58 -6.44
C GLU A 165 -11.93 -24.08 -6.26
N VAL A 166 -12.09 -24.45 -4.97
CA VAL A 166 -12.74 -25.69 -4.53
C VAL A 166 -14.13 -25.29 -4.09
N ASN A 167 -15.17 -25.71 -4.81
CA ASN A 167 -16.55 -25.47 -4.40
C ASN A 167 -17.06 -26.68 -3.59
N TYR A 168 -17.40 -26.45 -2.33
CA TYR A 168 -17.84 -27.48 -1.38
C TYR A 168 -19.33 -27.87 -1.51
N GLU A 169 -20.09 -27.26 -2.41
CA GLU A 169 -21.54 -27.47 -2.51
C GLU A 169 -21.98 -28.30 -3.74
N ALA A 170 -21.07 -28.72 -4.59
CA ALA A 170 -21.45 -29.41 -5.83
C ALA A 170 -21.11 -30.92 -5.79
N HIS A 171 -22.06 -31.75 -6.17
CA HIS A 171 -21.97 -33.21 -6.17
C HIS A 171 -21.39 -33.81 -7.47
N VAL A 172 -20.52 -33.11 -8.19
CA VAL A 172 -19.89 -33.65 -9.42
C VAL A 172 -18.45 -33.15 -9.54
N LEU A 173 -17.49 -34.05 -9.61
CA LEU A 173 -16.10 -33.73 -9.92
C LEU A 173 -15.98 -33.51 -11.44
N VAL A 174 -15.76 -32.28 -11.86
CA VAL A 174 -15.47 -31.94 -13.25
C VAL A 174 -14.06 -31.38 -13.33
N LEU A 175 -13.15 -32.11 -13.96
CA LEU A 175 -11.85 -31.59 -14.37
C LEU A 175 -11.99 -31.02 -15.77
N ALA A 176 -12.05 -29.71 -15.90
CA ALA A 176 -12.09 -29.03 -17.20
C ALA A 176 -10.71 -28.49 -17.54
N ASN A 177 -10.07 -29.03 -18.56
CA ASN A 177 -8.94 -28.39 -19.20
C ASN A 177 -9.47 -27.41 -20.25
N LEU A 178 -9.57 -26.15 -19.91
CA LEU A 178 -10.16 -25.12 -20.75
C LEU A 178 -9.38 -24.85 -22.05
N LYS A 179 -8.11 -25.27 -22.11
CA LYS A 179 -7.31 -25.15 -23.37
C LYS A 179 -7.70 -26.17 -24.43
N THR A 180 -8.21 -27.32 -24.02
CA THR A 180 -8.52 -28.43 -24.93
C THR A 180 -10.01 -28.76 -25.01
N GLN A 181 -10.88 -28.08 -24.27
CA GLN A 181 -12.31 -28.35 -24.15
C GLN A 181 -12.66 -29.82 -23.81
N ARG A 182 -11.74 -30.53 -23.17
CA ARG A 182 -12.02 -31.90 -22.72
C ARG A 182 -12.45 -31.87 -21.27
N VAL A 183 -13.70 -32.25 -21.05
CA VAL A 183 -14.25 -32.50 -19.71
C VAL A 183 -13.98 -33.97 -19.39
N MET A 184 -13.25 -34.23 -18.31
CA MET A 184 -13.12 -35.57 -17.77
C MET A 184 -14.01 -35.69 -16.53
N CYS A 185 -14.98 -36.59 -16.58
CA CYS A 185 -15.80 -36.96 -15.42
C CYS A 185 -15.25 -38.26 -14.85
N PHE A 186 -15.10 -38.32 -13.55
CA PHE A 186 -14.81 -39.55 -12.78
C PHE A 186 -15.99 -39.87 -11.88
#